data_ef04909e224168ab6ab1005c3d80f141
#
_entry.id   ef04909e224168ab6ab1005c3d80f141
#
_cell.length_a   1.000
_cell.length_b   1.000
_cell.length_c   1.000
_cell.angle_alpha   90.00
_cell.angle_beta   90.00
_cell.angle_gamma   90.00
#
_symmetry.space_group_name_H-M   'P 1'
#
loop_
_entity.id
_entity.type
_entity.pdbx_description
1 polymer ?
#
loop_
_entity_poly.entity_id
_entity_poly.type
_entity_poly.pdbx_seq_one_letter_code
_entity_poly.pdbx_strand_id
1 'polypeptide(L)'
;MPQQTPTIELLHTLIQEIIQEEEYTYQTYFQFLTSNQIQLLKAIAKEEIVNEINSATFIKKYDLKGASSINVALKSLINKEFVLKEQQGYIVYDRFLAIWLKGLV
;
A
#
# COMPACT_ATOMS: atom_id res chain seq x y z
N MET A 1 23.13 35.11 -0.72
CA MET A 1 22.67 34.00 0.08
C MET A 1 22.59 32.74 -0.74
N PRO A 2 23.28 31.71 -0.37
CA PRO A 2 23.19 30.47 -1.13
C PRO A 2 21.77 29.91 -0.99
N GLN A 3 21.21 29.51 -2.09
CA GLN A 3 19.96 28.82 -2.08
C GLN A 3 20.18 27.43 -1.49
N GLN A 4 19.38 27.09 -0.51
CA GLN A 4 19.42 25.76 0.04
C GLN A 4 18.57 24.83 -0.81
N THR A 5 19.23 23.91 -1.46
CA THR A 5 18.54 22.81 -2.13
C THR A 5 18.10 21.82 -1.06
N PRO A 6 16.84 21.36 -1.08
CA PRO A 6 16.42 20.35 -0.12
C PRO A 6 17.30 19.11 -0.23
N THR A 7 17.79 18.65 0.90
CA THR A 7 18.52 17.40 0.96
C THR A 7 17.57 16.22 0.96
N ILE A 8 18.07 15.03 0.68
CA ILE A 8 17.28 13.80 0.76
C ILE A 8 16.75 13.63 2.19
N GLU A 9 17.54 13.98 3.20
CA GLU A 9 17.13 13.93 4.59
C GLU A 9 15.93 14.84 4.88
N LEU A 10 15.98 16.07 4.32
CA LEU A 10 14.86 17.00 4.47
C LEU A 10 13.61 16.47 3.79
N LEU A 11 13.73 15.89 2.60
CA LEU A 11 12.63 15.30 1.89
C LEU A 11 12.01 14.14 2.69
N HIS A 12 12.85 13.28 3.27
CA HIS A 12 12.37 12.20 4.14
C HIS A 12 11.60 12.75 5.34
N THR A 13 12.10 13.80 5.96
CA THR A 13 11.44 14.43 7.10
C THR A 13 10.06 14.97 6.70
N LEU A 14 9.98 15.65 5.57
CA LEU A 14 8.72 16.20 5.08
C LEU A 14 7.71 15.10 4.77
N ILE A 15 8.16 14.01 4.14
CA ILE A 15 7.30 12.88 3.84
C ILE A 15 6.78 12.24 5.14
N GLN A 16 7.65 12.07 6.14
CA GLN A 16 7.24 11.52 7.43
C GLN A 16 6.24 12.41 8.16
N GLU A 17 6.41 13.72 8.05
CA GLU A 17 5.45 14.66 8.63
C GLU A 17 4.08 14.54 7.98
N ILE A 18 4.03 14.45 6.65
CA ILE A 18 2.78 14.25 5.91
C ILE A 18 2.10 12.96 6.35
N ILE A 19 2.86 11.87 6.44
CA ILE A 19 2.34 10.57 6.83
C ILE A 19 1.81 10.61 8.26
N GLN A 20 2.51 11.26 9.18
CA GLN A 20 2.05 11.41 10.56
C GLN A 20 0.73 12.19 10.66
N GLU A 21 0.60 13.24 9.88
CA GLU A 21 -0.64 14.04 9.87
C GLU A 21 -1.82 13.21 9.37
N GLU A 22 -1.58 12.29 8.44
CA GLU A 22 -2.63 11.45 7.84
C GLU A 22 -2.83 10.11 8.55
N GLU A 23 -2.02 9.80 9.57
CA GLU A 23 -2.05 8.49 10.20
C GLU A 23 -3.43 8.12 10.75
N TYR A 24 -4.11 9.06 11.39
CA TYR A 24 -5.45 8.83 11.91
C TYR A 24 -6.40 8.45 10.77
N THR A 25 -6.33 9.18 9.66
CA THR A 25 -7.16 8.91 8.48
C THR A 25 -6.86 7.51 7.94
N TYR A 26 -5.58 7.14 7.83
CA TYR A 26 -5.19 5.82 7.33
C TYR A 26 -5.70 4.70 8.24
N GLN A 27 -5.59 4.87 9.56
CA GLN A 27 -6.12 3.90 10.51
C GLN A 27 -7.65 3.78 10.39
N THR A 28 -8.33 4.88 10.12
CA THR A 28 -9.77 4.89 9.91
C THR A 28 -10.16 4.04 8.70
N TYR A 29 -9.36 4.04 7.64
CA TYR A 29 -9.63 3.21 6.47
C TYR A 29 -9.75 1.73 6.84
N PHE A 30 -8.98 1.27 7.81
CA PHE A 30 -9.02 -0.15 8.21
C PHE A 30 -10.36 -0.56 8.79
N GLN A 31 -11.14 0.39 9.29
CA GLN A 31 -12.50 0.11 9.79
C GLN A 31 -13.48 -0.26 8.67
N PHE A 32 -13.16 0.12 7.43
CA PHE A 32 -13.99 -0.16 6.27
C PHE A 32 -13.47 -1.33 5.43
N LEU A 33 -12.41 -1.99 5.90
CA LEU A 33 -11.78 -3.09 5.18
C LEU A 33 -11.84 -4.36 6.00
N THR A 34 -12.01 -5.49 5.31
CA THR A 34 -11.91 -6.80 5.96
C THR A 34 -10.45 -7.14 6.24
N SER A 35 -10.23 -8.14 7.09
CA SER A 35 -8.88 -8.63 7.38
C SER A 35 -8.14 -9.06 6.11
N ASN A 36 -8.83 -9.78 5.21
CA ASN A 36 -8.21 -10.20 3.93
C ASN A 36 -7.84 -9.01 3.06
N GLN A 37 -8.68 -7.99 3.02
CA GLN A 37 -8.40 -6.77 2.26
C GLN A 37 -7.21 -6.02 2.83
N ILE A 38 -7.12 -5.89 4.14
CA ILE A 38 -5.99 -5.24 4.81
C ILE A 38 -4.70 -5.98 4.52
N GLN A 39 -4.70 -7.29 4.64
CA GLN A 39 -3.52 -8.11 4.39
C GLN A 39 -3.04 -7.99 2.94
N LEU A 40 -3.98 -8.02 1.98
CA LEU A 40 -3.63 -7.87 0.58
C LEU A 40 -3.10 -6.47 0.28
N LEU A 41 -3.74 -5.43 0.84
CA LEU A 41 -3.31 -4.05 0.65
C LEU A 41 -1.88 -3.84 1.16
N LYS A 42 -1.59 -4.36 2.35
CA LYS A 42 -0.24 -4.31 2.92
C LYS A 42 0.78 -5.04 2.05
N ALA A 43 0.41 -6.21 1.54
CA ALA A 43 1.29 -7.00 0.68
C ALA A 43 1.63 -6.26 -0.61
N ILE A 44 0.64 -5.64 -1.24
CA ILE A 44 0.85 -4.84 -2.45
C ILE A 44 1.77 -3.66 -2.15
N ALA A 45 1.56 -2.99 -1.02
CA ALA A 45 2.40 -1.86 -0.63
C ALA A 45 3.85 -2.29 -0.44
N LYS A 46 4.08 -3.44 0.20
CA LYS A 46 5.44 -3.96 0.45
C LYS A 46 6.16 -4.38 -0.82
N GLU A 47 5.41 -4.94 -1.79
CA GLU A 47 5.98 -5.28 -3.10
C GLU A 47 6.14 -4.05 -3.99
N GLU A 48 5.46 -2.97 -3.67
CA GLU A 48 5.38 -1.72 -4.44
C GLU A 48 4.54 -1.89 -5.71
N ILE A 49 4.79 -2.93 -6.50
CA ILE A 49 3.96 -3.29 -7.66
C ILE A 49 3.90 -4.81 -7.75
N VAL A 50 2.70 -5.34 -8.01
CA VAL A 50 2.48 -6.78 -8.09
C VAL A 50 1.96 -7.14 -9.47
N ASN A 51 2.78 -7.80 -10.27
CA ASN A 51 2.40 -8.22 -11.61
C ASN A 51 1.51 -9.46 -11.56
N GLU A 52 1.92 -10.49 -10.82
CA GLU A 52 1.19 -11.74 -10.71
C GLU A 52 0.59 -11.90 -9.33
N ILE A 53 -0.59 -11.32 -9.15
CA ILE A 53 -1.25 -11.24 -7.84
C ILE A 53 -1.63 -12.61 -7.28
N ASN A 54 -1.82 -13.62 -8.14
CA ASN A 54 -2.21 -14.96 -7.73
C ASN A 54 -1.05 -15.95 -7.71
N SER A 55 0.19 -15.48 -7.87
CA SER A 55 1.34 -16.39 -7.86
C SER A 55 1.53 -17.04 -6.50
N ALA A 56 1.97 -18.29 -6.50
CA ALA A 56 2.26 -19.01 -5.28
C ALA A 56 3.34 -18.31 -4.46
N THR A 57 4.32 -17.71 -5.13
CA THR A 57 5.39 -16.98 -4.47
C THR A 57 4.87 -15.80 -3.67
N PHE A 58 3.98 -15.00 -4.27
CA PHE A 58 3.40 -13.85 -3.59
C PHE A 58 2.51 -14.27 -2.43
N ILE A 59 1.65 -15.26 -2.67
CA ILE A 59 0.74 -15.78 -1.65
C ILE A 59 1.53 -16.29 -0.44
N LYS A 60 2.57 -17.05 -0.68
CA LYS A 60 3.38 -17.64 0.37
C LYS A 60 4.19 -16.59 1.12
N LYS A 61 4.77 -15.64 0.39
CA LYS A 61 5.60 -14.59 0.98
C LYS A 61 4.85 -13.76 2.02
N TYR A 62 3.59 -13.50 1.79
CA TYR A 62 2.77 -12.67 2.67
C TYR A 62 1.71 -13.46 3.44
N ASP A 63 1.79 -14.77 3.39
CA ASP A 63 0.88 -15.66 4.12
C ASP A 63 -0.59 -15.35 3.81
N LEU A 64 -0.90 -15.19 2.54
CA LEU A 64 -2.24 -14.90 2.08
C LEU A 64 -3.05 -16.19 1.97
N LYS A 65 -4.38 -16.07 2.01
CA LYS A 65 -5.24 -17.26 2.14
C LYS A 65 -5.43 -18.06 0.86
N GLY A 66 -5.12 -17.51 -0.29
CA GLY A 66 -5.23 -18.22 -1.55
C GLY A 66 -5.85 -17.37 -2.65
N ALA A 67 -5.80 -17.88 -3.88
CA ALA A 67 -6.16 -17.11 -5.06
C ALA A 67 -7.60 -16.63 -5.03
N SER A 68 -8.52 -17.47 -4.59
CA SER A 68 -9.94 -17.12 -4.54
C SER A 68 -10.20 -15.94 -3.59
N SER A 69 -9.64 -16.00 -2.39
CA SER A 69 -9.76 -14.92 -1.40
C SER A 69 -9.09 -13.65 -1.89
N ILE A 70 -7.95 -13.79 -2.54
CA ILE A 70 -7.22 -12.64 -3.09
C ILE A 70 -8.04 -11.95 -4.17
N ASN A 71 -8.66 -12.70 -5.07
CA ASN A 71 -9.44 -12.12 -6.15
C ASN A 71 -10.65 -11.33 -5.62
N VAL A 72 -11.32 -11.85 -4.61
CA VAL A 72 -12.45 -11.15 -3.98
C VAL A 72 -11.96 -9.86 -3.29
N ALA A 73 -10.90 -9.96 -2.52
CA ALA A 73 -10.33 -8.79 -1.82
C ALA A 73 -9.83 -7.75 -2.81
N LEU A 74 -9.15 -8.18 -3.87
CA LEU A 74 -8.61 -7.29 -4.89
C LEU A 74 -9.72 -6.50 -5.59
N LYS A 75 -10.77 -7.19 -5.99
CA LYS A 75 -11.92 -6.53 -6.63
C LYS A 75 -12.50 -5.44 -5.75
N SER A 76 -12.65 -5.74 -4.47
CA SER A 76 -13.18 -4.76 -3.51
C SER A 76 -12.21 -3.58 -3.35
N LEU A 77 -10.91 -3.84 -3.23
CA LEU A 77 -9.92 -2.78 -3.09
C LEU A 77 -9.87 -1.86 -4.31
N ILE A 78 -10.02 -2.42 -5.50
CA ILE A 78 -10.08 -1.64 -6.74
C ILE A 78 -11.36 -0.80 -6.75
N ASN A 79 -12.50 -1.39 -6.41
CA ASN A 79 -13.78 -0.66 -6.38
C ASN A 79 -13.76 0.48 -5.37
N LYS A 80 -13.07 0.31 -4.25
CA LYS A 80 -12.93 1.33 -3.22
C LYS A 80 -11.79 2.31 -3.50
N GLU A 81 -11.12 2.14 -4.62
CA GLU A 81 -10.02 3.01 -5.07
C GLU A 81 -8.78 2.99 -4.18
N PHE A 82 -8.56 1.91 -3.45
CA PHE A 82 -7.30 1.70 -2.72
C PHE A 82 -6.20 1.14 -3.60
N VAL A 83 -6.57 0.39 -4.61
CA VAL A 83 -5.64 -0.28 -5.52
C VAL A 83 -5.97 0.11 -6.95
N LEU A 84 -4.94 0.39 -7.72
CA LEU A 84 -5.04 0.73 -9.13
C LEU A 84 -4.31 -0.33 -9.94
N LYS A 85 -4.93 -0.75 -11.05
CA LYS A 85 -4.27 -1.64 -12.00
C LYS A 85 -3.52 -0.80 -13.02
N GLU A 86 -2.20 -0.90 -12.98
CA GLU A 86 -1.31 -0.29 -13.95
C GLU A 86 -0.86 -1.30 -14.98
N GLN A 87 -0.19 -0.82 -16.03
CA GLN A 87 0.31 -1.69 -17.08
C GLN A 87 1.26 -2.77 -16.56
N GLN A 88 2.06 -2.44 -15.54
CA GLN A 88 3.05 -3.34 -14.97
C GLN A 88 2.52 -4.16 -13.80
N GLY A 89 1.31 -3.88 -13.32
CA GLY A 89 0.73 -4.61 -12.20
C GLY A 89 -0.12 -3.73 -11.30
N TYR A 90 -0.45 -4.27 -10.14
CA TYR A 90 -1.29 -3.59 -9.16
C TYR A 90 -0.44 -2.78 -8.20
N ILE A 91 -0.87 -1.54 -7.91
CA ILE A 91 -0.21 -0.66 -6.95
C ILE A 91 -1.23 -0.08 -5.98
N VAL A 92 -0.76 0.37 -4.82
CA VAL A 92 -1.59 1.17 -3.92
C VAL A 92 -1.74 2.55 -4.55
N TYR A 93 -2.97 3.02 -4.71
CA TYR A 93 -3.27 4.26 -5.43
C TYR A 93 -2.61 5.47 -4.77
N ASP A 94 -2.84 5.66 -3.45
CA ASP A 94 -2.28 6.78 -2.70
C ASP A 94 -0.84 6.45 -2.31
N ARG A 95 0.12 7.19 -2.84
CA ARG A 95 1.53 6.88 -2.64
C ARG A 95 2.02 7.13 -1.21
N PHE A 96 1.42 8.08 -0.50
CA PHE A 96 1.73 8.29 0.91
C PHE A 96 1.15 7.16 1.77
N LEU A 97 -0.07 6.74 1.46
CA LEU A 97 -0.65 5.56 2.10
C LEU A 97 0.23 4.33 1.88
N ALA A 98 0.74 4.15 0.66
CA ALA A 98 1.64 3.03 0.35
C ALA A 98 2.88 3.03 1.26
N ILE A 99 3.49 4.19 1.48
CA ILE A 99 4.65 4.32 2.35
C ILE A 99 4.31 3.97 3.79
N TRP A 100 3.16 4.46 4.28
CA TRP A 100 2.70 4.15 5.63
C TRP A 100 2.45 2.66 5.81
N LEU A 101 1.75 2.03 4.85
CA LEU A 101 1.46 0.60 4.88
C LEU A 101 2.75 -0.23 4.86
N LYS A 102 3.72 0.18 4.06
CA LYS A 102 5.00 -0.53 3.95
C LYS A 102 5.77 -0.54 5.26
N GLY A 103 5.60 0.50 6.07
CA GLY A 103 6.21 0.60 7.39
C GLY A 103 5.51 -0.21 8.48
N LEU A 104 4.32 -0.73 8.23
CA LEU A 104 3.60 -1.56 9.20
C LEU A 104 4.18 -2.97 9.24
N VAL A 105 4.20 -3.54 10.42
CA VAL A 105 4.70 -4.90 10.63
C VAL A 105 3.64 -5.93 10.33
#